data_c5de2ad17ca055914609b63b548decfc
#
_entry.id   c5de2ad17ca055914609b63b548decfc
#
_cell.length_a   1.000
_cell.length_b   1.000
_cell.length_c   1.000
_cell.angle_alpha   90.00
_cell.angle_beta   90.00
_cell.angle_gamma   90.00
#
_symmetry.space_group_name_H-M   'P 1'
#
loop_
_entity.id
_entity.type
_entity.pdbx_description
1 polymer ?
#
loop_
_entity_poly.entity_id
_entity_poly.type
_entity_poly.pdbx_seq_one_letter_code
_entity_poly.pdbx_strand_id
1 'polypeptide(L)'
;MKKYKSHYFINTTCFLIVLLFVNCSYNKNKQEPKTEAIVQKSEVVNENSLFNGKTLDGWKITQYGTQGPVLVSEGKLVLNYGDGCTGVTLEKEFPKVNYEVTLEAQKTVGNDFFCGITFPVNDEFCSLIVGGWGGTVVGLSSIDDNDAEHNSTRILKKFDKNVWYKIKLQVTGEKVIAWIDDEKLVDFNYPGHRLSLRAEVQLSKPFGLFTWQTTGEIRNIRLEIND
;
A
#
# COMPACT_ATOMS: atom_id res chain seq x y z
N MET A 1 30.82 -1.48 56.31
CA MET A 1 30.16 -0.34 56.99
C MET A 1 31.02 0.90 56.80
N LYS A 2 30.67 1.82 55.92
CA LYS A 2 31.16 3.23 55.91
C LYS A 2 30.04 4.07 55.33
N LYS A 3 29.46 4.93 56.17
CA LYS A 3 28.46 5.93 55.83
C LYS A 3 29.17 7.14 55.19
N TYR A 4 28.68 7.63 54.07
CA TYR A 4 29.06 8.95 53.54
C TYR A 4 27.90 9.93 53.78
N LYS A 5 28.23 11.05 54.45
CA LYS A 5 27.31 12.18 54.71
C LYS A 5 27.41 13.13 53.52
N SER A 6 26.24 13.56 53.04
CA SER A 6 26.11 14.63 52.05
C SER A 6 26.00 15.97 52.77
N HIS A 7 26.81 16.94 52.37
CA HIS A 7 26.70 18.34 52.80
C HIS A 7 26.04 19.17 51.69
N TYR A 8 24.91 19.77 52.04
CA TYR A 8 24.27 20.80 51.22
C TYR A 8 24.92 22.15 51.48
N PHE A 9 25.37 22.81 50.40
CA PHE A 9 25.77 24.22 50.42
C PHE A 9 24.61 25.05 49.84
N ILE A 10 24.07 25.93 50.68
CA ILE A 10 23.09 26.96 50.30
C ILE A 10 23.88 28.21 49.99
N ASN A 11 23.83 28.69 48.76
CA ASN A 11 24.40 29.96 48.35
C ASN A 11 23.27 30.97 48.11
N THR A 12 23.14 31.89 49.03
CA THR A 12 22.18 33.00 49.01
C THR A 12 22.84 34.20 48.30
N THR A 13 22.42 34.47 47.06
CA THR A 13 22.88 35.68 46.34
C THR A 13 21.71 36.68 46.31
N CYS A 14 21.89 37.77 47.06
CA CYS A 14 21.00 38.92 47.11
C CYS A 14 21.18 39.75 45.81
N PHE A 15 20.09 39.93 45.05
CA PHE A 15 20.09 40.83 43.89
C PHE A 15 19.29 42.09 44.19
N LEU A 16 20.07 43.21 44.13
CA LEU A 16 19.55 44.58 44.26
C LEU A 16 18.70 44.92 43.01
N ILE A 17 17.47 45.34 43.24
CA ILE A 17 16.57 45.86 42.21
C ILE A 17 16.83 47.35 42.04
N VAL A 18 17.37 47.78 40.91
CA VAL A 18 17.46 49.18 40.51
C VAL A 18 16.25 49.50 39.61
N LEU A 19 15.33 50.31 40.10
CA LEU A 19 14.22 50.87 39.38
C LEU A 19 14.67 52.05 38.52
N LEU A 20 14.77 51.88 37.20
CA LEU A 20 14.89 52.96 36.25
C LEU A 20 13.51 53.22 35.61
N PHE A 21 12.96 54.40 35.93
CA PHE A 21 11.79 54.91 35.22
C PHE A 21 12.19 55.44 33.87
N VAL A 22 11.73 54.78 32.78
CA VAL A 22 11.82 55.35 31.45
C VAL A 22 10.42 55.76 31.03
N ASN A 23 10.18 57.07 30.93
CA ASN A 23 9.03 57.64 30.28
C ASN A 23 9.11 57.33 28.78
N CYS A 24 8.19 56.57 28.25
CA CYS A 24 8.08 56.38 26.81
C CYS A 24 6.68 56.79 26.35
N SER A 25 6.70 57.80 25.47
CA SER A 25 5.54 58.43 24.85
C SER A 25 4.68 57.43 24.10
N TYR A 26 3.38 57.44 24.39
CA TYR A 26 2.36 56.61 23.73
C TYR A 26 2.09 57.12 22.33
N ASN A 27 2.59 56.37 21.32
CA ASN A 27 2.26 56.60 19.92
C ASN A 27 1.15 55.60 19.49
N LYS A 28 -0.05 56.11 19.29
CA LYS A 28 -1.22 55.41 18.83
C LYS A 28 -1.08 55.10 17.33
N ASN A 29 -0.49 53.98 16.93
CA ASN A 29 -0.73 53.38 15.63
C ASN A 29 -1.47 52.08 15.81
N LYS A 30 -2.77 52.14 15.50
CA LYS A 30 -3.64 50.98 15.44
C LYS A 30 -3.26 50.14 14.23
N GLN A 31 -2.45 49.08 14.45
CA GLN A 31 -2.31 48.00 13.48
C GLN A 31 -3.34 46.95 13.86
N GLU A 32 -4.31 46.75 12.97
CA GLU A 32 -5.25 45.63 13.02
C GLU A 32 -4.45 44.31 12.86
N PRO A 33 -4.76 43.25 13.63
CA PRO A 33 -4.15 41.96 13.43
C PRO A 33 -4.58 41.42 12.06
N LYS A 34 -3.65 41.28 11.14
CA LYS A 34 -3.87 40.46 9.93
C LYS A 34 -4.15 39.04 10.40
N THR A 35 -5.41 38.63 10.30
CA THR A 35 -5.82 37.23 10.38
C THR A 35 -5.19 36.53 9.18
N GLU A 36 -4.06 35.87 9.38
CA GLU A 36 -3.56 34.89 8.42
C GLU A 36 -4.61 33.79 8.34
N ALA A 37 -5.36 33.77 7.26
CA ALA A 37 -6.23 32.67 6.91
C ALA A 37 -5.32 31.43 6.75
N ILE A 38 -5.41 30.52 7.72
CA ILE A 38 -4.88 29.17 7.58
C ILE A 38 -5.66 28.57 6.41
N VAL A 39 -5.07 28.60 5.22
CA VAL A 39 -5.53 27.83 4.08
C VAL A 39 -5.35 26.37 4.49
N GLN A 40 -6.39 25.76 5.06
CA GLN A 40 -6.50 24.33 5.13
C GLN A 40 -6.43 23.84 3.69
N LYS A 41 -5.26 23.31 3.32
CA LYS A 41 -5.08 22.55 2.09
C LYS A 41 -6.05 21.36 2.20
N SER A 42 -7.23 21.50 1.60
CA SER A 42 -8.17 20.40 1.46
C SER A 42 -7.40 19.26 0.80
N GLU A 43 -7.22 18.14 1.51
CA GLU A 43 -6.73 16.93 0.87
C GLU A 43 -7.70 16.65 -0.28
N VAL A 44 -7.22 16.74 -1.50
CA VAL A 44 -7.98 16.34 -2.68
C VAL A 44 -8.17 14.84 -2.51
N VAL A 45 -9.34 14.44 -2.03
CA VAL A 45 -9.75 13.03 -2.02
C VAL A 45 -9.80 12.63 -3.48
N ASN A 46 -8.82 11.86 -3.92
CA ASN A 46 -8.77 11.35 -5.28
C ASN A 46 -9.87 10.27 -5.35
N GLU A 47 -10.97 10.55 -6.02
CA GLU A 47 -12.16 9.70 -6.09
C GLU A 47 -11.83 8.26 -6.54
N ASN A 48 -10.75 8.11 -7.29
CA ASN A 48 -10.27 6.83 -7.81
C ASN A 48 -9.36 6.05 -6.84
N SER A 49 -9.08 6.59 -5.64
CA SER A 49 -8.19 5.92 -4.68
C SER A 49 -8.94 4.83 -3.89
N LEU A 50 -8.42 3.61 -3.94
CA LEU A 50 -8.92 2.49 -3.14
C LEU A 50 -8.29 2.42 -1.74
N PHE A 51 -7.19 3.15 -1.51
CA PHE A 51 -6.45 3.13 -0.25
C PHE A 51 -6.07 4.56 0.17
N ASN A 52 -6.43 4.92 1.40
CA ASN A 52 -6.21 6.27 1.93
C ASN A 52 -4.79 6.49 2.50
N GLY A 53 -3.95 5.46 2.57
CA GLY A 53 -2.60 5.51 3.14
C GLY A 53 -2.52 5.65 4.65
N LYS A 54 -3.65 5.64 5.37
CA LYS A 54 -3.71 5.90 6.82
C LYS A 54 -4.33 4.74 7.61
N THR A 55 -5.35 4.10 7.06
CA THR A 55 -6.14 3.04 7.71
C THR A 55 -6.48 1.94 6.73
N LEU A 56 -7.03 0.82 7.23
CA LEU A 56 -7.61 -0.24 6.41
C LEU A 56 -9.10 0.00 6.10
N ASP A 57 -9.60 1.24 6.16
CA ASP A 57 -11.01 1.52 5.86
C ASP A 57 -11.42 1.01 4.48
N GLY A 58 -12.45 0.19 4.43
CA GLY A 58 -12.93 -0.49 3.23
C GLY A 58 -12.14 -1.75 2.85
N TRP A 59 -11.18 -2.17 3.67
CA TRP A 59 -10.41 -3.39 3.51
C TRP A 59 -10.49 -4.24 4.77
N LYS A 60 -10.48 -5.56 4.62
CA LYS A 60 -10.31 -6.52 5.71
C LYS A 60 -9.04 -7.33 5.52
N ILE A 61 -8.41 -7.72 6.61
CA ILE A 61 -7.32 -8.69 6.60
C ILE A 61 -7.88 -10.04 6.18
N THR A 62 -7.33 -10.62 5.11
CA THR A 62 -7.79 -11.92 4.62
C THR A 62 -7.31 -13.02 5.56
N GLN A 63 -8.25 -13.82 6.07
CA GLN A 63 -7.95 -14.87 7.07
C GLN A 63 -7.53 -16.17 6.38
N TYR A 64 -6.34 -16.20 5.80
CA TYR A 64 -5.79 -17.41 5.15
C TYR A 64 -5.41 -18.51 6.15
N GLY A 65 -5.23 -18.17 7.43
CA GLY A 65 -4.73 -19.10 8.47
C GLY A 65 -3.21 -19.20 8.54
N THR A 66 -2.52 -18.61 7.57
CA THR A 66 -1.04 -18.64 7.45
C THR A 66 -0.45 -17.22 7.37
N GLN A 67 -1.32 -16.20 7.46
CA GLN A 67 -0.94 -14.80 7.26
C GLN A 67 -0.03 -14.28 8.36
N GLY A 68 0.95 -13.49 7.97
CA GLY A 68 1.71 -12.61 8.86
C GLY A 68 0.93 -11.35 9.24
N PRO A 69 1.51 -10.48 10.07
CA PRO A 69 0.89 -9.20 10.43
C PRO A 69 0.66 -8.30 9.21
N VAL A 70 -0.51 -7.64 9.18
CA VAL A 70 -0.84 -6.59 8.21
C VAL A 70 -0.86 -5.25 8.91
N LEU A 71 -0.15 -4.27 8.38
CA LEU A 71 0.01 -2.94 8.97
C LEU A 71 -0.22 -1.85 7.91
N VAL A 72 -0.62 -0.67 8.36
CA VAL A 72 -0.54 0.56 7.58
C VAL A 72 0.52 1.44 8.21
N SER A 73 1.53 1.82 7.47
CA SER A 73 2.65 2.62 7.96
C SER A 73 3.20 3.51 6.85
N GLU A 74 3.44 4.77 7.14
CA GLU A 74 4.07 5.74 6.22
C GLU A 74 3.40 5.79 4.83
N GLY A 75 2.07 5.75 4.79
CA GLY A 75 1.31 5.79 3.54
C GLY A 75 1.27 4.47 2.77
N LYS A 76 1.75 3.37 3.36
CA LYS A 76 1.88 2.05 2.74
C LYS A 76 1.05 1.02 3.48
N LEU A 77 0.48 0.08 2.73
CA LEU A 77 0.01 -1.20 3.21
C LEU A 77 1.22 -2.13 3.29
N VAL A 78 1.49 -2.69 4.45
CA VAL A 78 2.60 -3.63 4.70
C VAL A 78 2.01 -5.01 4.97
N LEU A 79 2.24 -5.93 4.05
CA LEU A 79 1.88 -7.34 4.16
C LEU A 79 3.11 -8.11 4.63
N ASN A 80 3.24 -8.34 5.93
CA ASN A 80 4.42 -8.98 6.47
C ASN A 80 4.49 -10.47 6.12
N TYR A 81 5.69 -10.99 6.18
CA TYR A 81 5.98 -12.42 5.98
C TYR A 81 5.06 -13.29 6.85
N GLY A 82 4.46 -14.30 6.24
CA GLY A 82 3.67 -15.36 6.85
C GLY A 82 4.13 -16.71 6.38
N ASP A 83 3.58 -17.80 6.94
CA ASP A 83 3.90 -19.18 6.54
C ASP A 83 3.29 -19.56 5.17
N GLY A 84 2.44 -18.71 4.62
CA GLY A 84 1.82 -18.80 3.32
C GLY A 84 1.41 -17.42 2.83
N CYS A 85 0.14 -17.28 2.40
CA CYS A 85 -0.38 -15.98 1.98
C CYS A 85 -0.57 -15.02 3.16
N THR A 86 -0.20 -13.76 2.96
CA THR A 86 -0.60 -12.60 3.76
C THR A 86 -1.30 -11.61 2.85
N GLY A 87 -2.47 -11.08 3.22
CA GLY A 87 -3.16 -10.16 2.33
C GLY A 87 -4.38 -9.46 2.92
N VAL A 88 -4.97 -8.62 2.09
CA VAL A 88 -6.20 -7.87 2.37
C VAL A 88 -7.19 -8.04 1.24
N THR A 89 -8.47 -7.98 1.57
CA THR A 89 -9.59 -8.06 0.62
C THR A 89 -10.42 -6.79 0.73
N LEU A 90 -10.78 -6.21 -0.41
CA LEU A 90 -11.67 -5.05 -0.48
C LEU A 90 -13.10 -5.47 -0.10
N GLU A 91 -13.75 -4.68 0.78
CA GLU A 91 -15.11 -4.94 1.24
C GLU A 91 -16.20 -4.23 0.42
N LYS A 92 -15.82 -3.56 -0.66
CA LYS A 92 -16.72 -2.87 -1.58
C LYS A 92 -16.96 -3.70 -2.83
N GLU A 93 -18.06 -3.42 -3.52
CA GLU A 93 -18.28 -3.92 -4.88
C GLU A 93 -17.12 -3.48 -5.79
N PHE A 94 -16.80 -4.34 -6.75
CA PHE A 94 -15.70 -4.11 -7.67
C PHE A 94 -16.19 -4.37 -9.11
N PRO A 95 -15.78 -3.55 -10.10
CA PRO A 95 -16.21 -3.75 -11.49
C PRO A 95 -15.70 -5.09 -12.01
N LYS A 96 -16.51 -5.74 -12.87
CA LYS A 96 -16.20 -7.06 -13.41
C LYS A 96 -15.44 -7.01 -14.74
N VAL A 97 -15.48 -5.87 -15.42
CA VAL A 97 -14.89 -5.63 -16.75
C VAL A 97 -14.73 -4.14 -16.99
N ASN A 98 -13.95 -3.75 -17.97
CA ASN A 98 -13.70 -2.37 -18.39
C ASN A 98 -13.17 -1.49 -17.23
N TYR A 99 -12.08 -1.91 -16.65
CA TYR A 99 -11.41 -1.15 -15.60
C TYR A 99 -9.89 -1.30 -15.68
N GLU A 100 -9.22 -0.36 -15.02
CA GLU A 100 -7.77 -0.38 -14.81
C GLU A 100 -7.47 -0.20 -13.33
N VAL A 101 -6.56 -1.02 -12.81
CA VAL A 101 -5.98 -0.86 -11.48
C VAL A 101 -4.52 -0.47 -11.62
N THR A 102 -4.10 0.57 -10.91
CA THR A 102 -2.70 0.92 -10.77
C THR A 102 -2.29 0.92 -9.31
N LEU A 103 -1.10 0.47 -9.04
CA LEU A 103 -0.49 0.51 -7.72
C LEU A 103 1.03 0.49 -7.82
N GLU A 104 1.69 0.76 -6.71
CA GLU A 104 3.13 0.54 -6.58
C GLU A 104 3.39 -0.51 -5.51
N ALA A 105 4.31 -1.43 -5.77
CA ALA A 105 4.70 -2.46 -4.83
C ALA A 105 6.21 -2.66 -4.79
N GLN A 106 6.72 -3.04 -3.61
CA GLN A 106 8.10 -3.47 -3.44
C GLN A 106 8.20 -4.70 -2.54
N LYS A 107 9.28 -5.45 -2.72
CA LYS A 107 9.67 -6.57 -1.87
C LYS A 107 10.73 -6.12 -0.87
N THR A 108 10.56 -6.42 0.42
CA THR A 108 11.55 -6.09 1.45
C THR A 108 12.18 -7.33 2.08
N VAL A 109 11.40 -8.37 2.37
CA VAL A 109 11.85 -9.63 2.95
C VAL A 109 11.30 -10.78 2.11
N GLY A 110 11.96 -11.92 2.12
CA GLY A 110 11.54 -13.11 1.37
C GLY A 110 12.03 -13.12 -0.07
N ASN A 111 11.58 -14.12 -0.83
CA ASN A 111 12.02 -14.32 -2.21
C ASN A 111 10.93 -14.96 -3.10
N ASP A 112 9.66 -14.79 -2.77
CA ASP A 112 8.55 -15.21 -3.61
C ASP A 112 7.72 -13.99 -4.00
N PHE A 113 6.48 -14.16 -4.50
CA PHE A 113 5.72 -13.02 -4.97
C PHE A 113 5.39 -12.02 -3.86
N PHE A 114 5.68 -10.77 -4.17
CA PHE A 114 5.49 -9.64 -3.27
C PHE A 114 4.23 -8.83 -3.58
N CYS A 115 3.58 -9.14 -4.70
CA CYS A 115 2.31 -8.57 -5.09
C CYS A 115 1.52 -9.59 -5.93
N GLY A 116 0.54 -10.21 -5.31
CA GLY A 116 -0.53 -10.93 -5.97
C GLY A 116 -1.78 -10.05 -5.97
N ILE A 117 -2.49 -10.00 -7.08
CA ILE A 117 -3.73 -9.23 -7.24
C ILE A 117 -4.82 -10.19 -7.66
N THR A 118 -5.80 -10.47 -6.79
CA THR A 118 -7.05 -11.13 -7.20
C THR A 118 -8.01 -10.10 -7.77
N PHE A 119 -8.62 -10.40 -8.90
CA PHE A 119 -9.52 -9.51 -9.61
C PHE A 119 -10.60 -10.27 -10.38
N PRO A 120 -11.78 -9.68 -10.61
CA PRO A 120 -12.82 -10.28 -11.43
C PRO A 120 -12.59 -10.06 -12.93
N VAL A 121 -13.05 -11.02 -13.72
CA VAL A 121 -13.15 -10.96 -15.18
C VAL A 121 -14.52 -11.52 -15.56
N ASN A 122 -15.48 -10.65 -15.89
CA ASN A 122 -16.90 -11.03 -16.00
C ASN A 122 -17.40 -11.74 -14.73
N ASP A 123 -17.85 -12.98 -14.84
CA ASP A 123 -18.34 -13.77 -13.69
C ASP A 123 -17.27 -14.70 -13.09
N GLU A 124 -16.05 -14.65 -13.62
CA GLU A 124 -14.92 -15.41 -13.15
C GLU A 124 -13.92 -14.52 -12.38
N PHE A 125 -12.89 -15.14 -11.81
CA PHE A 125 -11.81 -14.47 -11.11
C PHE A 125 -10.47 -15.02 -11.54
N CYS A 126 -9.45 -14.14 -11.56
CA CYS A 126 -8.08 -14.52 -11.82
C CYS A 126 -7.14 -13.81 -10.84
N SER A 127 -5.89 -14.22 -10.76
CA SER A 127 -4.84 -13.49 -10.06
C SER A 127 -3.71 -13.12 -10.99
N LEU A 128 -3.21 -11.89 -10.88
CA LEU A 128 -1.91 -11.50 -11.42
C LEU A 128 -0.87 -11.76 -10.34
N ILE A 129 0.16 -12.53 -10.67
CA ILE A 129 1.30 -12.81 -9.79
C ILE A 129 2.50 -12.01 -10.25
N VAL A 130 3.18 -11.34 -9.33
CA VAL A 130 4.40 -10.55 -9.58
C VAL A 130 5.52 -11.05 -8.68
N GLY A 131 6.50 -11.71 -9.29
CA GLY A 131 7.68 -12.24 -8.61
C GLY A 131 7.47 -13.59 -7.93
N GLY A 132 6.62 -14.45 -8.47
CA GLY A 132 6.35 -15.78 -7.93
C GLY A 132 7.42 -16.82 -8.23
N TRP A 133 7.22 -18.02 -7.68
CA TRP A 133 8.06 -19.21 -7.87
C TRP A 133 9.56 -18.92 -7.72
N GLY A 134 9.91 -18.46 -6.55
CA GLY A 134 11.31 -18.11 -6.23
C GLY A 134 11.71 -16.70 -6.69
N GLY A 135 10.75 -15.83 -7.00
CA GLY A 135 10.95 -14.40 -7.12
C GLY A 135 11.00 -13.82 -8.53
N THR A 136 10.72 -14.63 -9.59
CA THR A 136 10.90 -14.16 -10.97
C THR A 136 9.69 -14.28 -11.87
N VAL A 137 8.70 -15.12 -11.55
CA VAL A 137 7.55 -15.35 -12.42
C VAL A 137 6.55 -14.19 -12.34
N VAL A 138 6.14 -13.68 -13.49
CA VAL A 138 4.99 -12.80 -13.70
C VAL A 138 4.02 -13.53 -14.63
N GLY A 139 2.73 -13.52 -14.28
CA GLY A 139 1.70 -14.14 -15.12
C GLY A 139 0.33 -14.22 -14.43
N LEU A 140 -0.65 -14.68 -15.16
CA LEU A 140 -2.02 -14.90 -14.69
C LEU A 140 -2.17 -16.29 -14.05
N SER A 141 -2.86 -16.38 -12.95
CA SER A 141 -3.06 -17.62 -12.22
C SER A 141 -4.52 -17.72 -11.74
N SER A 142 -5.37 -18.66 -12.30
CA SER A 142 -5.03 -19.70 -13.25
C SER A 142 -5.80 -19.52 -14.55
N ILE A 143 -5.23 -20.04 -15.64
CA ILE A 143 -5.87 -20.16 -16.96
C ILE A 143 -5.98 -21.65 -17.29
N ASP A 144 -7.20 -22.15 -17.58
CA ASP A 144 -7.47 -23.56 -17.91
C ASP A 144 -6.83 -24.52 -16.88
N ASP A 145 -6.98 -24.21 -15.59
CA ASP A 145 -6.40 -24.88 -14.43
C ASP A 145 -4.86 -24.80 -14.28
N ASN A 146 -4.17 -24.14 -15.19
CA ASN A 146 -2.72 -23.95 -15.11
C ASN A 146 -2.40 -22.63 -14.42
N ASP A 147 -1.52 -22.69 -13.42
CA ASP A 147 -1.04 -21.50 -12.70
C ASP A 147 -0.05 -20.67 -13.55
N ALA A 148 0.40 -19.53 -13.01
CA ALA A 148 1.26 -18.60 -13.75
C ALA A 148 2.60 -19.20 -14.19
N GLU A 149 3.11 -20.22 -13.53
CA GLU A 149 4.34 -20.93 -13.93
C GLU A 149 4.10 -21.86 -15.13
N HIS A 150 2.86 -22.33 -15.34
CA HIS A 150 2.54 -23.41 -16.25
C HIS A 150 1.61 -23.02 -17.41
N ASN A 151 1.35 -21.73 -17.63
CA ASN A 151 0.51 -21.28 -18.73
C ASN A 151 1.24 -20.28 -19.66
N SER A 152 0.57 -19.89 -20.74
CA SER A 152 1.14 -19.06 -21.82
C SER A 152 1.49 -17.63 -21.40
N THR A 153 1.03 -17.16 -20.24
CA THR A 153 1.31 -15.80 -19.75
C THR A 153 2.58 -15.71 -18.91
N ARG A 154 3.28 -16.82 -18.69
CA ARG A 154 4.51 -16.88 -17.92
C ARG A 154 5.62 -16.04 -18.56
N ILE A 155 6.08 -15.04 -17.78
CA ILE A 155 7.25 -14.22 -18.11
C ILE A 155 8.22 -14.29 -16.94
N LEU A 156 9.51 -14.28 -17.20
CA LEU A 156 10.56 -14.20 -16.19
C LEU A 156 11.11 -12.79 -16.12
N LYS A 157 10.97 -12.16 -14.96
CA LYS A 157 11.50 -10.83 -14.64
C LYS A 157 12.13 -10.83 -13.26
N LYS A 158 13.35 -10.31 -13.16
CA LYS A 158 14.03 -10.14 -11.87
C LYS A 158 13.48 -8.91 -11.14
N PHE A 159 13.29 -9.07 -9.84
CA PHE A 159 12.87 -7.98 -8.93
C PHE A 159 13.89 -7.83 -7.81
N ASP A 160 14.41 -6.63 -7.63
CA ASP A 160 15.33 -6.33 -6.53
C ASP A 160 14.56 -5.94 -5.27
N LYS A 161 15.15 -6.20 -4.08
CA LYS A 161 14.56 -5.79 -2.82
C LYS A 161 14.65 -4.28 -2.64
N ASN A 162 13.65 -3.69 -1.97
CA ASN A 162 13.55 -2.27 -1.66
C ASN A 162 13.51 -1.37 -2.91
N VAL A 163 13.05 -1.92 -4.03
CA VAL A 163 12.77 -1.18 -5.27
C VAL A 163 11.27 -1.16 -5.50
N TRP A 164 10.71 0.02 -5.70
CA TRP A 164 9.31 0.21 -6.05
C TRP A 164 9.10 -0.06 -7.53
N TYR A 165 8.12 -0.88 -7.83
CA TYR A 165 7.65 -1.20 -9.18
C TYR A 165 6.23 -0.69 -9.34
N LYS A 166 5.94 0.04 -10.41
CA LYS A 166 4.58 0.43 -10.80
C LYS A 166 3.92 -0.75 -11.49
N ILE A 167 2.81 -1.22 -10.96
CA ILE A 167 2.02 -2.31 -11.50
C ILE A 167 0.74 -1.73 -12.06
N LYS A 168 0.40 -2.09 -13.28
CA LYS A 168 -0.85 -1.75 -13.94
C LYS A 168 -1.52 -3.01 -14.45
N LEU A 169 -2.78 -3.18 -14.13
CA LEU A 169 -3.65 -4.26 -14.58
C LEU A 169 -4.89 -3.66 -15.24
N GLN A 170 -5.15 -4.04 -16.47
CA GLN A 170 -6.33 -3.64 -17.23
C GLN A 170 -7.16 -4.87 -17.61
N VAL A 171 -8.46 -4.79 -17.40
CA VAL A 171 -9.45 -5.79 -17.82
C VAL A 171 -10.45 -5.14 -18.78
N THR A 172 -10.49 -5.61 -19.99
CA THR A 172 -11.45 -5.20 -21.02
C THR A 172 -12.47 -6.32 -21.28
N GLY A 173 -13.42 -6.13 -22.19
CA GLY A 173 -14.38 -7.18 -22.60
C GLY A 173 -13.73 -8.41 -23.25
N GLU A 174 -12.44 -8.34 -23.64
CA GLU A 174 -11.78 -9.42 -24.37
C GLU A 174 -10.41 -9.79 -23.79
N LYS A 175 -9.79 -8.90 -23.02
CA LYS A 175 -8.38 -9.05 -22.61
C LYS A 175 -8.13 -8.77 -21.15
N VAL A 176 -7.14 -9.47 -20.62
CA VAL A 176 -6.39 -9.08 -19.42
C VAL A 176 -4.99 -8.64 -19.84
N ILE A 177 -4.62 -7.41 -19.49
CA ILE A 177 -3.33 -6.83 -19.85
C ILE A 177 -2.63 -6.36 -18.58
N ALA A 178 -1.33 -6.64 -18.43
CA ALA A 178 -0.57 -6.16 -17.28
C ALA A 178 0.79 -5.58 -17.70
N TRP A 179 1.18 -4.52 -17.00
CA TRP A 179 2.48 -3.85 -17.15
C TRP A 179 3.18 -3.80 -15.79
N ILE A 180 4.49 -3.90 -15.83
CA ILE A 180 5.38 -3.59 -14.71
C ILE A 180 6.28 -2.44 -15.17
N ASP A 181 6.17 -1.30 -14.49
CA ASP A 181 6.70 -0.02 -14.96
C ASP A 181 6.09 0.30 -16.35
N ASP A 182 6.88 0.53 -17.36
CA ASP A 182 6.38 0.81 -18.72
C ASP A 182 6.42 -0.44 -19.64
N GLU A 183 6.81 -1.61 -19.11
CA GLU A 183 6.93 -2.85 -19.88
C GLU A 183 5.63 -3.66 -19.81
N LYS A 184 5.00 -3.91 -20.97
CA LYS A 184 3.83 -4.78 -21.06
C LYS A 184 4.27 -6.24 -21.01
N LEU A 185 3.95 -6.95 -19.93
CA LEU A 185 4.36 -8.32 -19.69
C LEU A 185 3.24 -9.33 -19.95
N VAL A 186 1.99 -8.94 -19.79
CA VAL A 186 0.82 -9.80 -20.07
C VAL A 186 -0.05 -9.10 -21.11
N ASP A 187 -0.50 -9.83 -22.12
CA ASP A 187 -1.51 -9.41 -23.10
C ASP A 187 -2.29 -10.68 -23.50
N PHE A 188 -3.33 -11.00 -22.74
CA PHE A 188 -4.02 -12.28 -22.84
C PHE A 188 -5.48 -12.10 -23.26
N ASN A 189 -5.87 -12.72 -24.39
CA ASN A 189 -7.26 -12.85 -24.81
C ASN A 189 -7.92 -13.99 -24.03
N TYR A 190 -8.88 -13.67 -23.18
CA TYR A 190 -9.52 -14.66 -22.32
C TYR A 190 -10.77 -15.34 -22.91
N PRO A 191 -11.50 -14.85 -23.93
CA PRO A 191 -12.62 -15.57 -24.52
C PRO A 191 -12.25 -16.99 -24.96
N GLY A 192 -13.03 -17.97 -24.50
CA GLY A 192 -12.77 -19.39 -24.76
C GLY A 192 -11.84 -20.07 -23.75
N HIS A 193 -11.31 -19.34 -22.81
CA HIS A 193 -10.51 -19.86 -21.70
C HIS A 193 -11.29 -19.78 -20.38
N ARG A 194 -11.03 -20.68 -19.46
CA ARG A 194 -11.53 -20.66 -18.09
C ARG A 194 -10.54 -19.97 -17.18
N LEU A 195 -11.01 -18.92 -16.51
CA LEU A 195 -10.22 -18.24 -15.47
C LEU A 195 -10.63 -18.75 -14.10
N SER A 196 -9.65 -18.96 -13.23
CA SER A 196 -9.92 -19.43 -11.87
C SER A 196 -8.87 -18.94 -10.89
N LEU A 197 -9.13 -19.14 -9.60
CA LEU A 197 -8.18 -18.87 -8.52
C LEU A 197 -7.64 -20.19 -7.98
N ARG A 198 -6.37 -20.17 -7.59
CA ARG A 198 -5.83 -21.25 -6.76
C ARG A 198 -6.55 -21.28 -5.41
N ALA A 199 -6.58 -22.47 -4.80
CA ALA A 199 -7.31 -22.70 -3.54
C ALA A 199 -6.85 -21.74 -2.42
N GLU A 200 -5.56 -21.44 -2.37
CA GLU A 200 -4.92 -20.63 -1.34
C GLU A 200 -5.41 -19.18 -1.32
N VAL A 201 -5.91 -18.67 -2.46
CA VAL A 201 -6.33 -17.26 -2.59
C VAL A 201 -7.82 -17.06 -2.84
N GLN A 202 -8.65 -18.09 -2.65
CA GLN A 202 -10.10 -18.00 -2.83
C GLN A 202 -10.76 -16.94 -1.93
N LEU A 203 -10.19 -16.68 -0.76
CA LEU A 203 -10.71 -15.71 0.22
C LEU A 203 -10.45 -14.25 -0.16
N SER A 204 -9.67 -13.99 -1.20
CA SER A 204 -9.34 -12.61 -1.65
C SER A 204 -10.34 -12.00 -2.64
N LYS A 205 -11.50 -12.62 -2.86
CA LYS A 205 -12.59 -12.07 -3.69
C LYS A 205 -13.35 -10.97 -2.96
N PRO A 206 -13.89 -9.95 -3.69
CA PRO A 206 -13.89 -9.78 -5.15
C PRO A 206 -12.56 -9.18 -5.66
N PHE A 207 -11.86 -8.37 -4.86
CA PHE A 207 -10.56 -7.79 -5.16
C PHE A 207 -9.66 -7.91 -3.94
N GLY A 208 -8.47 -8.45 -4.12
CA GLY A 208 -7.54 -8.65 -3.01
C GLY A 208 -6.08 -8.47 -3.41
N LEU A 209 -5.30 -8.04 -2.45
CA LEU A 209 -3.85 -7.89 -2.57
C LEU A 209 -3.17 -8.83 -1.58
N PHE A 210 -2.18 -9.57 -2.04
CA PHE A 210 -1.56 -10.60 -1.21
C PHE A 210 -0.11 -10.90 -1.61
N THR A 211 0.63 -11.51 -0.69
CA THR A 211 2.01 -11.99 -0.86
C THR A 211 2.09 -13.47 -0.50
N TRP A 212 3.19 -14.13 -0.84
CA TRP A 212 3.49 -15.49 -0.41
C TRP A 212 4.88 -15.55 0.21
N GLN A 213 4.98 -15.92 1.50
CA GLN A 213 6.26 -16.05 2.23
C GLN A 213 7.23 -14.88 1.95
N THR A 214 6.66 -13.67 1.83
CA THR A 214 7.38 -12.47 1.42
C THR A 214 6.73 -11.26 2.08
N THR A 215 7.53 -10.33 2.59
CA THR A 215 7.03 -9.02 2.99
C THR A 215 6.95 -8.12 1.77
N GLY A 216 5.73 -7.78 1.38
CA GLY A 216 5.40 -6.81 0.35
C GLY A 216 4.89 -5.51 0.96
N GLU A 217 5.30 -4.38 0.41
CA GLU A 217 4.75 -3.07 0.71
C GLU A 217 4.05 -2.54 -0.53
N ILE A 218 2.83 -2.01 -0.35
CA ILE A 218 1.96 -1.56 -1.46
C ILE A 218 1.43 -0.16 -1.14
N ARG A 219 1.37 0.71 -2.15
CA ARG A 219 0.85 2.07 -2.03
C ARG A 219 0.21 2.55 -3.34
N ASN A 220 -0.41 3.72 -3.31
CA ASN A 220 -0.99 4.41 -4.48
C ASN A 220 -1.98 3.54 -5.26
N ILE A 221 -2.82 2.77 -4.52
CA ILE A 221 -3.80 1.85 -5.11
C ILE A 221 -4.96 2.65 -5.68
N ARG A 222 -5.18 2.56 -6.99
CA ARG A 222 -6.21 3.30 -7.72
C ARG A 222 -7.00 2.40 -8.64
N LEU A 223 -8.26 2.74 -8.83
CA LEU A 223 -9.18 2.10 -9.77
C LEU A 223 -9.71 3.16 -10.73
N GLU A 224 -9.62 2.90 -12.02
CA GLU A 224 -10.24 3.69 -13.08
C GLU A 224 -11.24 2.81 -13.82
N ILE A 225 -12.45 3.34 -14.04
CA ILE A 225 -13.47 2.68 -14.84
C ILE A 225 -13.32 3.19 -16.27
N ASN A 226 -13.24 2.28 -17.22
CA ASN A 226 -13.15 2.61 -18.65
C ASN A 226 -14.55 2.43 -19.28
N ASP A 227 -14.99 3.40 -20.04
CA ASP A 227 -16.25 3.38 -20.78
C ASP A 227 -16.21 2.37 -21.96
#